data_5e79a4122862a1c61a257652507b8209
#
_entry.id   5e79a4122862a1c61a257652507b8209
#
_cell.length_a   1.000
_cell.length_b   1.000
_cell.length_c   1.000
_cell.angle_alpha   90.00
_cell.angle_beta   90.00
_cell.angle_gamma   90.00
#
_symmetry.space_group_name_H-M   'P 1'
#
loop_
_entity.id
_entity.type
_entity.pdbx_description
1 polymer ?
#
loop_
_entity_poly.entity_id
_entity_poly.type
_entity_poly.pdbx_seq_one_letter_code
_entity_poly.pdbx_strand_id
1 'polypeptide(L)'
;IISVDVPAPGYRPRELRDGFTAPFTFGLKQIIDCALHPSWAIPYLFYGKPEFAHNSGLSTDGKKFFERNSGSRLIPDLEFLKRLRDHWPGNLYVKGITSLEDAYHSINCGCTGIYISNHGGRQLESAPATLDLLKIIRGEIGNNYQILFDSGIRTGEDIVKAYSLGADFVFLGRPFLFASALGKKEYIIHLIKLLGKQIDSTLAQLGKTSIDSLTRDVIFGNDTYNYRGN
;
A
#
# COMPACT_ATOMS: atom_id res chain seq x y z
N ILE A 1 -9.54 -1.38 8.56
CA ILE A 1 -9.16 -0.53 7.40
C ILE A 1 -10.15 -0.79 6.27
N ILE A 2 -10.74 0.25 5.70
CA ILE A 2 -11.61 0.21 4.52
C ILE A 2 -10.91 0.90 3.34
N SER A 3 -10.79 0.21 2.18
CA SER A 3 -10.20 0.79 0.95
C SER A 3 -11.29 1.42 0.10
N VAL A 4 -11.07 2.66 -0.35
CA VAL A 4 -12.03 3.44 -1.14
C VAL A 4 -11.51 3.79 -2.55
N ASP A 5 -10.22 3.53 -2.82
CA ASP A 5 -9.51 3.87 -4.06
C ASP A 5 -9.60 2.80 -5.17
N VAL A 6 -10.51 1.84 -5.06
CA VAL A 6 -10.63 0.72 -6.02
C VAL A 6 -12.07 0.60 -6.55
N PRO A 7 -12.61 1.65 -7.18
CA PRO A 7 -13.97 1.60 -7.76
C PRO A 7 -14.06 0.65 -8.97
N ALA A 8 -12.97 0.51 -9.71
CA ALA A 8 -12.83 -0.38 -10.85
C ALA A 8 -11.43 -1.00 -10.88
N PRO A 9 -11.21 -2.12 -11.58
CA PRO A 9 -9.86 -2.65 -11.80
C PRO A 9 -9.00 -1.63 -12.55
N GLY A 10 -7.81 -1.33 -12.03
CA GLY A 10 -6.85 -0.48 -12.71
C GLY A 10 -6.43 -1.09 -14.06
N TYR A 11 -6.30 -0.26 -15.09
CA TYR A 11 -5.80 -0.69 -16.39
C TYR A 11 -4.30 -0.97 -16.34
N ARG A 12 -3.88 -2.20 -16.67
CA ARG A 12 -2.50 -2.68 -16.54
C ARG A 12 -1.97 -3.21 -17.86
N PRO A 13 -1.44 -2.35 -18.75
CA PRO A 13 -1.04 -2.73 -20.10
C PRO A 13 -0.01 -3.86 -20.15
N ARG A 14 0.92 -3.92 -19.20
CA ARG A 14 1.93 -4.98 -19.13
C ARG A 14 1.31 -6.33 -18.81
N GLU A 15 0.44 -6.40 -17.80
CA GLU A 15 -0.26 -7.63 -17.41
C GLU A 15 -1.12 -8.14 -18.58
N LEU A 16 -1.80 -7.24 -19.30
CA LEU A 16 -2.58 -7.58 -20.50
C LEU A 16 -1.70 -8.11 -21.64
N ARG A 17 -0.57 -7.46 -21.91
CA ARG A 17 0.38 -7.89 -22.95
C ARG A 17 0.97 -9.27 -22.67
N ASP A 18 1.23 -9.57 -21.40
CA ASP A 18 1.77 -10.85 -20.98
C ASP A 18 0.70 -11.94 -20.84
N GLY A 19 -0.57 -11.62 -21.17
CA GLY A 19 -1.68 -12.54 -21.06
C GLY A 19 -2.11 -12.84 -19.63
N PHE A 20 -1.71 -11.99 -18.67
CA PHE A 20 -2.08 -12.12 -17.26
C PHE A 20 -3.47 -11.49 -17.05
N THR A 21 -4.49 -12.19 -17.52
CA THR A 21 -5.91 -11.77 -17.45
C THR A 21 -6.68 -12.69 -16.50
N ALA A 22 -7.77 -12.19 -15.96
CA ALA A 22 -8.69 -13.00 -15.19
C ALA A 22 -10.01 -13.21 -15.99
N PRO A 23 -10.48 -14.46 -16.13
CA PRO A 23 -9.87 -15.70 -15.66
C PRO A 23 -8.56 -16.02 -16.39
N PHE A 24 -7.60 -16.61 -15.69
CA PHE A 24 -6.32 -17.00 -16.26
C PHE A 24 -6.50 -18.18 -17.22
N THR A 25 -6.01 -18.03 -18.46
CA THR A 25 -6.07 -19.08 -19.49
C THR A 25 -4.68 -19.58 -19.79
N PHE A 26 -4.49 -20.91 -19.76
CA PHE A 26 -3.24 -21.53 -20.15
C PHE A 26 -3.17 -21.65 -21.68
N GLY A 27 -2.38 -20.76 -22.30
CA GLY A 27 -2.00 -20.90 -23.70
C GLY A 27 -0.64 -21.58 -23.86
N LEU A 28 -0.19 -21.80 -25.08
CA LEU A 28 1.09 -22.45 -25.39
C LEU A 28 2.28 -21.70 -24.79
N LYS A 29 2.27 -20.35 -24.79
CA LYS A 29 3.30 -19.49 -24.18
C LYS A 29 3.44 -19.79 -22.68
N GLN A 30 2.32 -19.86 -21.95
CA GLN A 30 2.31 -20.14 -20.51
C GLN A 30 2.76 -21.56 -20.19
N ILE A 31 2.42 -22.55 -21.03
CA ILE A 31 2.92 -23.94 -20.87
C ILE A 31 4.42 -23.99 -21.02
N ILE A 32 4.98 -23.33 -22.05
CA ILE A 32 6.44 -23.27 -22.24
C ILE A 32 7.10 -22.56 -21.06
N ASP A 33 6.56 -21.45 -20.60
CA ASP A 33 7.07 -20.69 -19.47
C ASP A 33 7.10 -21.54 -18.18
N CYS A 34 6.01 -22.28 -17.90
CA CYS A 34 5.97 -23.23 -16.80
C CYS A 34 7.03 -24.34 -16.91
N ALA A 35 7.25 -24.86 -18.11
CA ALA A 35 8.25 -25.89 -18.35
C ALA A 35 9.69 -25.38 -18.13
N LEU A 36 9.93 -24.10 -18.41
CA LEU A 36 11.22 -23.43 -18.17
C LEU A 36 11.44 -23.07 -16.69
N HIS A 37 10.38 -23.08 -15.87
CA HIS A 37 10.45 -22.73 -14.44
C HIS A 37 9.96 -23.88 -13.53
N PRO A 38 10.65 -25.04 -13.54
CA PRO A 38 10.19 -26.24 -12.82
C PRO A 38 10.10 -26.05 -11.31
N SER A 39 10.92 -25.19 -10.72
CA SER A 39 10.87 -24.86 -9.29
C SER A 39 9.56 -24.21 -8.86
N TRP A 40 8.86 -23.55 -9.78
CA TRP A 40 7.53 -23.00 -9.57
C TRP A 40 6.43 -23.98 -10.02
N ALA A 41 6.60 -24.56 -11.20
CA ALA A 41 5.57 -25.39 -11.83
C ALA A 41 5.31 -26.69 -11.06
N ILE A 42 6.36 -27.35 -10.53
CA ILE A 42 6.22 -28.60 -9.79
C ILE A 42 5.38 -28.41 -8.50
N PRO A 43 5.68 -27.45 -7.61
CA PRO A 43 4.80 -27.17 -6.47
C PRO A 43 3.37 -26.85 -6.85
N TYR A 44 3.17 -26.09 -7.94
CA TYR A 44 1.83 -25.74 -8.41
C TYR A 44 1.04 -26.99 -8.86
N LEU A 45 1.69 -27.95 -9.52
CA LEU A 45 1.06 -29.22 -9.92
C LEU A 45 0.68 -30.09 -8.72
N PHE A 46 1.52 -30.12 -7.68
CA PHE A 46 1.26 -30.95 -6.49
C PHE A 46 0.29 -30.31 -5.51
N TYR A 47 0.37 -29.01 -5.28
CA TYR A 47 -0.43 -28.31 -4.27
C TYR A 47 -1.61 -27.55 -4.85
N GLY A 48 -1.72 -27.46 -6.18
CA GLY A 48 -2.76 -26.71 -6.87
C GLY A 48 -2.53 -25.20 -6.83
N LYS A 49 -3.53 -24.46 -7.31
CA LYS A 49 -3.52 -22.99 -7.30
C LYS A 49 -3.62 -22.47 -5.87
N PRO A 50 -2.88 -21.39 -5.51
CA PRO A 50 -3.07 -20.74 -4.23
C PRO A 50 -4.50 -20.19 -4.11
N GLU A 51 -5.15 -20.45 -2.99
CA GLU A 51 -6.49 -19.95 -2.68
C GLU A 51 -6.45 -19.05 -1.45
N PHE A 52 -7.33 -18.05 -1.41
CA PHE A 52 -7.50 -17.23 -0.22
C PHE A 52 -8.28 -18.03 0.83
N ALA A 53 -7.68 -18.28 2.00
CA ALA A 53 -8.29 -19.05 3.06
C ALA A 53 -9.68 -18.52 3.49
N HIS A 54 -9.89 -17.21 3.45
CA HIS A 54 -11.17 -16.57 3.76
C HIS A 54 -12.25 -16.81 2.69
N ASN A 55 -11.89 -17.24 1.50
CA ASN A 55 -12.82 -17.44 0.38
C ASN A 55 -13.09 -18.92 0.09
N SER A 56 -12.39 -19.84 0.75
CA SER A 56 -12.51 -21.28 0.53
C SER A 56 -13.91 -21.83 0.83
N GLY A 57 -14.71 -21.13 1.64
CA GLY A 57 -16.10 -21.50 1.93
C GLY A 57 -17.17 -20.77 1.09
N LEU A 58 -16.78 -19.77 0.29
CA LEU A 58 -17.73 -18.89 -0.40
C LEU A 58 -17.82 -19.12 -1.92
N SER A 59 -16.85 -19.78 -2.53
CA SER A 59 -16.89 -20.14 -3.95
C SER A 59 -15.80 -21.15 -4.29
N THR A 60 -16.20 -22.32 -4.75
CA THR A 60 -15.33 -23.31 -5.38
C THR A 60 -14.93 -22.92 -6.81
N ASP A 61 -15.43 -21.79 -7.31
CA ASP A 61 -15.19 -21.32 -8.66
C ASP A 61 -14.53 -19.93 -8.63
N GLY A 62 -13.23 -19.89 -8.90
CA GLY A 62 -12.45 -18.63 -8.99
C GLY A 62 -13.03 -17.63 -9.99
N LYS A 63 -13.84 -18.10 -10.96
CA LYS A 63 -14.58 -17.28 -11.91
C LYS A 63 -15.66 -16.45 -11.20
N LYS A 64 -16.42 -17.05 -10.28
CA LYS A 64 -17.45 -16.34 -9.49
C LYS A 64 -16.85 -15.29 -8.55
N PHE A 65 -15.65 -15.53 -8.01
CA PHE A 65 -14.94 -14.52 -7.21
C PHE A 65 -14.56 -13.29 -8.05
N PHE A 66 -14.04 -13.51 -9.24
CA PHE A 66 -13.68 -12.43 -10.16
C PHE A 66 -14.92 -11.72 -10.73
N GLU A 67 -15.95 -12.44 -11.14
CA GLU A 67 -17.20 -11.86 -11.63
C GLU A 67 -17.90 -11.02 -10.55
N ARG A 68 -17.93 -11.50 -9.32
CA ARG A 68 -18.49 -10.77 -8.18
C ARG A 68 -17.68 -9.52 -7.81
N ASN A 69 -16.35 -9.56 -7.99
CA ASN A 69 -15.47 -8.40 -7.71
C ASN A 69 -15.35 -7.45 -8.90
N SER A 70 -15.64 -7.88 -10.14
CA SER A 70 -15.58 -7.02 -11.32
C SER A 70 -16.93 -6.41 -11.71
N GLY A 71 -18.05 -7.01 -11.28
CA GLY A 71 -19.39 -6.62 -11.74
C GLY A 71 -20.19 -5.73 -10.78
N SER A 72 -19.89 -5.70 -9.51
CA SER A 72 -20.62 -4.87 -8.52
C SER A 72 -19.72 -4.53 -7.32
N ARG A 73 -18.69 -3.75 -7.55
CA ARG A 73 -18.00 -3.14 -6.43
C ARG A 73 -18.91 -2.05 -5.88
N LEU A 74 -19.46 -2.28 -4.72
CA LEU A 74 -20.02 -1.22 -3.90
C LEU A 74 -18.87 -0.22 -3.67
N ILE A 75 -18.96 0.95 -4.30
CA ILE A 75 -18.07 2.06 -3.99
C ILE A 75 -18.51 2.54 -2.62
N PRO A 76 -17.66 2.46 -1.59
CA PRO A 76 -18.01 2.99 -0.28
C PRO A 76 -18.20 4.50 -0.40
N ASP A 77 -19.43 4.96 -0.27
CA ASP A 77 -19.76 6.38 -0.16
C ASP A 77 -19.70 6.85 1.30
N LEU A 78 -19.94 8.13 1.52
CA LEU A 78 -19.90 8.71 2.85
C LEU A 78 -21.01 8.14 3.77
N GLU A 79 -22.16 7.78 3.21
CA GLU A 79 -23.22 7.14 3.98
C GLU A 79 -22.85 5.74 4.42
N PHE A 80 -22.21 4.96 3.53
CA PHE A 80 -21.68 3.66 3.89
C PHE A 80 -20.64 3.79 5.01
N LEU A 81 -19.74 4.77 4.93
CA LEU A 81 -18.71 5.00 5.94
C LEU A 81 -19.31 5.37 7.30
N LYS A 82 -20.34 6.20 7.33
CA LYS A 82 -21.09 6.54 8.56
C LYS A 82 -21.74 5.31 9.16
N ARG A 83 -22.50 4.54 8.36
CA ARG A 83 -23.12 3.29 8.82
C ARG A 83 -22.07 2.30 9.35
N LEU A 84 -20.92 2.19 8.67
CA LEU A 84 -19.83 1.33 9.14
C LEU A 84 -19.29 1.83 10.49
N ARG A 85 -19.13 3.14 10.67
CA ARG A 85 -18.70 3.72 11.95
C ARG A 85 -19.68 3.41 13.07
N ASP A 86 -20.98 3.52 12.83
CA ASP A 86 -22.01 3.25 13.83
C ASP A 86 -22.01 1.78 14.31
N HIS A 87 -21.67 0.85 13.41
CA HIS A 87 -21.65 -0.58 13.72
C HIS A 87 -20.27 -1.11 14.17
N TRP A 88 -19.20 -0.36 13.92
CA TRP A 88 -17.85 -0.78 14.25
C TRP A 88 -17.27 0.08 15.38
N PRO A 89 -17.25 -0.41 16.65
CA PRO A 89 -16.79 0.38 17.79
C PRO A 89 -15.26 0.55 17.87
N GLY A 90 -14.50 -0.28 17.12
CA GLY A 90 -13.03 -0.27 17.12
C GLY A 90 -12.42 0.82 16.25
N ASN A 91 -11.10 0.81 16.14
CA ASN A 91 -10.38 1.73 15.27
C ASN A 91 -10.79 1.53 13.80
N LEU A 92 -11.06 2.62 13.10
CA LEU A 92 -11.47 2.66 11.71
C LEU A 92 -10.57 3.61 10.92
N TYR A 93 -9.95 3.10 9.84
CA TYR A 93 -9.09 3.87 8.95
C TYR A 93 -9.60 3.77 7.52
N VAL A 94 -9.62 4.88 6.80
CA VAL A 94 -9.98 4.94 5.38
C VAL A 94 -8.72 4.96 4.54
N LYS A 95 -8.53 3.93 3.72
CA LYS A 95 -7.36 3.75 2.84
C LYS A 95 -7.66 4.19 1.41
N GLY A 96 -6.67 4.84 0.80
CA GLY A 96 -6.77 5.37 -0.56
C GLY A 96 -6.99 6.87 -0.59
N ILE A 97 -6.66 7.55 0.51
CA ILE A 97 -6.78 9.00 0.60
C ILE A 97 -5.68 9.65 -0.25
N THR A 98 -6.13 10.41 -1.25
CA THR A 98 -5.28 11.14 -2.19
C THR A 98 -5.68 12.60 -2.36
N SER A 99 -6.61 13.09 -1.52
CA SER A 99 -7.01 14.49 -1.47
C SER A 99 -7.22 14.95 -0.02
N LEU A 100 -7.09 16.25 0.20
CA LEU A 100 -7.38 16.86 1.50
C LEU A 100 -8.88 16.80 1.82
N GLU A 101 -9.73 16.91 0.81
CA GLU A 101 -11.18 16.81 0.95
C GLU A 101 -11.60 15.43 1.48
N ASP A 102 -11.06 14.34 0.91
CA ASP A 102 -11.34 12.98 1.37
C ASP A 102 -10.81 12.73 2.79
N ALA A 103 -9.67 13.35 3.15
CA ALA A 103 -9.16 13.32 4.50
C ALA A 103 -10.15 13.93 5.49
N TYR A 104 -10.66 15.12 5.21
CA TYR A 104 -11.68 15.77 6.04
C TYR A 104 -13.00 14.99 6.08
N HIS A 105 -13.46 14.45 4.96
CA HIS A 105 -14.66 13.60 4.93
C HIS A 105 -14.50 12.38 5.85
N SER A 106 -13.36 11.72 5.80
CA SER A 106 -13.07 10.55 6.66
C SER A 106 -13.07 10.91 8.14
N ILE A 107 -12.45 12.05 8.50
CA ILE A 107 -12.39 12.56 9.86
C ILE A 107 -13.79 12.91 10.36
N ASN A 108 -14.57 13.63 9.55
CA ASN A 108 -15.94 14.06 9.90
C ASN A 108 -16.92 12.88 10.03
N CYS A 109 -16.61 11.75 9.39
CA CYS A 109 -17.34 10.50 9.61
C CYS A 109 -16.91 9.75 10.90
N GLY A 110 -16.04 10.32 11.74
CA GLY A 110 -15.61 9.74 13.02
C GLY A 110 -14.58 8.62 12.86
N CYS A 111 -13.83 8.59 11.76
CA CYS A 111 -12.73 7.64 11.60
C CYS A 111 -11.59 7.97 12.57
N THR A 112 -10.90 6.93 13.07
CA THR A 112 -9.76 7.05 13.99
C THR A 112 -8.58 7.75 13.31
N GLY A 113 -8.43 7.55 12.00
CA GLY A 113 -7.38 8.14 11.20
C GLY A 113 -7.58 7.84 9.72
N ILE A 114 -6.64 8.30 8.94
CA ILE A 114 -6.63 8.15 7.49
C ILE A 114 -5.42 7.31 7.06
N TYR A 115 -5.52 6.73 5.87
CA TYR A 115 -4.43 5.97 5.27
C TYR A 115 -4.13 6.55 3.88
N ILE A 116 -3.08 7.36 3.80
CA ILE A 116 -2.62 7.96 2.56
C ILE A 116 -2.01 6.87 1.69
N SER A 117 -2.59 6.67 0.52
CA SER A 117 -2.20 5.61 -0.40
C SER A 117 -2.70 5.91 -1.81
N ASN A 118 -1.86 5.71 -2.83
CA ASN A 118 -2.26 5.66 -4.23
C ASN A 118 -2.23 4.21 -4.78
N HIS A 119 -2.33 3.22 -3.88
CA HIS A 119 -2.27 1.79 -4.21
C HIS A 119 -0.96 1.38 -4.93
N GLY A 120 0.11 2.13 -4.71
CA GLY A 120 1.39 1.92 -5.39
C GLY A 120 1.36 2.22 -6.88
N GLY A 121 0.50 3.13 -7.35
CA GLY A 121 0.26 3.47 -8.74
C GLY A 121 -0.50 2.39 -9.53
N ARG A 122 -1.12 1.42 -8.85
CA ARG A 122 -1.76 0.26 -9.50
C ARG A 122 -3.21 0.51 -9.92
N GLN A 123 -3.85 1.57 -9.42
CA GLN A 123 -5.23 1.93 -9.76
C GLN A 123 -5.26 3.09 -10.76
N LEU A 124 -4.70 4.22 -10.42
CA LEU A 124 -4.54 5.37 -11.28
C LEU A 124 -3.04 5.72 -11.37
N GLU A 125 -2.44 5.56 -12.55
CA GLU A 125 -1.00 5.79 -12.73
C GLU A 125 -0.62 7.27 -12.54
N SER A 126 -1.51 8.17 -12.94
CA SER A 126 -1.35 9.63 -12.79
C SER A 126 -1.71 10.16 -11.40
N ALA A 127 -1.99 9.28 -10.42
CA ALA A 127 -2.23 9.74 -9.05
C ALA A 127 -0.98 10.44 -8.49
N PRO A 128 -1.17 11.46 -7.64
CA PRO A 128 -0.05 12.20 -7.06
C PRO A 128 0.84 11.32 -6.19
N ALA A 129 2.11 11.71 -6.05
CA ALA A 129 3.03 11.04 -5.15
C ALA A 129 2.55 11.19 -3.70
N THR A 130 2.49 10.08 -2.98
CA THR A 130 1.90 10.06 -1.63
C THR A 130 2.72 10.85 -0.61
N LEU A 131 4.05 10.98 -0.79
CA LEU A 131 4.89 11.82 0.09
C LEU A 131 4.53 13.31 -0.01
N ASP A 132 4.19 13.81 -1.20
CA ASP A 132 3.76 15.20 -1.38
C ASP A 132 2.42 15.44 -0.68
N LEU A 133 1.49 14.49 -0.83
CA LEU A 133 0.20 14.52 -0.14
C LEU A 133 0.35 14.45 1.38
N LEU A 134 1.25 13.62 1.89
CA LEU A 134 1.50 13.49 3.33
C LEU A 134 1.91 14.83 3.94
N LYS A 135 2.81 15.57 3.28
CA LYS A 135 3.24 16.90 3.73
C LYS A 135 2.06 17.86 3.84
N ILE A 136 1.21 17.90 2.80
CA ILE A 136 0.04 18.80 2.74
C ILE A 136 -0.99 18.39 3.79
N ILE A 137 -1.41 17.13 3.78
CA ILE A 137 -2.49 16.66 4.65
C ILE A 137 -2.11 16.78 6.11
N ARG A 138 -0.89 16.36 6.50
CA ARG A 138 -0.42 16.50 7.90
C ARG A 138 -0.36 17.97 8.33
N GLY A 139 0.00 18.88 7.41
CA GLY A 139 0.03 20.30 7.68
C GLY A 139 -1.35 20.85 8.04
N GLU A 140 -2.39 20.37 7.40
CA GLU A 140 -3.77 20.83 7.56
C GLU A 140 -4.50 20.16 8.73
N ILE A 141 -4.39 18.82 8.88
CA ILE A 141 -5.12 18.12 9.95
C ILE A 141 -4.40 18.13 11.30
N GLY A 142 -3.15 18.59 11.36
CA GLY A 142 -2.34 18.60 12.57
C GLY A 142 -2.01 17.19 13.09
N ASN A 143 -1.70 17.04 14.37
CA ASN A 143 -1.28 15.79 15.01
C ASN A 143 -2.43 15.05 15.73
N ASN A 144 -3.66 15.54 15.63
CA ASN A 144 -4.80 14.96 16.38
C ASN A 144 -5.33 13.67 15.76
N TYR A 145 -4.96 13.38 14.50
CA TYR A 145 -5.41 12.19 13.78
C TYR A 145 -4.23 11.37 13.31
N GLN A 146 -4.40 10.04 13.38
CA GLN A 146 -3.38 9.12 12.91
C GLN A 146 -3.34 9.09 11.39
N ILE A 147 -2.13 9.15 10.82
CA ILE A 147 -1.87 8.95 9.40
C ILE A 147 -1.08 7.67 9.20
N LEU A 148 -1.75 6.66 8.65
CA LEU A 148 -1.11 5.49 8.07
C LEU A 148 -0.65 5.85 6.65
N PHE A 149 0.45 5.27 6.19
CA PHE A 149 1.08 5.67 4.95
C PHE A 149 1.61 4.49 4.16
N ASP A 150 1.41 4.47 2.86
CA ASP A 150 2.10 3.58 1.92
C ASP A 150 2.34 4.26 0.56
N SER A 151 2.79 3.48 -0.36
CA SER A 151 3.13 3.80 -1.75
C SER A 151 4.49 4.46 -1.91
N GLY A 152 5.26 3.89 -2.81
CA GLY A 152 6.59 4.39 -3.13
C GLY A 152 7.71 3.93 -2.19
N ILE A 153 7.44 3.48 -1.00
CA ILE A 153 8.43 3.07 -0.01
C ILE A 153 9.17 1.79 -0.43
N ARG A 154 10.49 1.83 -0.45
CA ARG A 154 11.38 0.73 -0.86
C ARG A 154 12.51 0.46 0.11
N THR A 155 13.00 1.50 0.79
CA THR A 155 14.20 1.49 1.63
C THR A 155 13.90 2.00 3.03
N GLY A 156 14.83 1.79 3.97
CA GLY A 156 14.76 2.39 5.30
C GLY A 156 14.81 3.91 5.27
N GLU A 157 15.53 4.49 4.29
CA GLU A 157 15.56 5.94 4.09
C GLU A 157 14.19 6.50 3.70
N ASP A 158 13.43 5.79 2.83
CA ASP A 158 12.06 6.20 2.50
C ASP A 158 11.15 6.16 3.73
N ILE A 159 11.35 5.17 4.62
CA ILE A 159 10.62 5.10 5.89
C ILE A 159 10.92 6.32 6.75
N VAL A 160 12.20 6.66 6.92
CA VAL A 160 12.62 7.86 7.69
C VAL A 160 12.03 9.13 7.09
N LYS A 161 12.02 9.29 5.77
CA LYS A 161 11.37 10.43 5.09
C LYS A 161 9.87 10.51 5.41
N ALA A 162 9.17 9.39 5.35
CA ALA A 162 7.72 9.37 5.64
C ALA A 162 7.44 9.77 7.11
N TYR A 163 8.19 9.25 8.07
CA TYR A 163 8.06 9.66 9.47
C TYR A 163 8.39 11.14 9.67
N SER A 164 9.46 11.64 9.05
CA SER A 164 9.83 13.07 9.13
C SER A 164 8.75 13.99 8.58
N LEU A 165 7.95 13.52 7.61
CA LEU A 165 6.82 14.27 7.04
C LEU A 165 5.52 14.10 7.81
N GLY A 166 5.52 13.26 8.87
CA GLY A 166 4.42 13.12 9.80
C GLY A 166 3.53 11.90 9.61
N ALA A 167 4.03 10.82 9.00
CA ALA A 167 3.37 9.53 9.08
C ALA A 167 3.51 8.95 10.50
N ASP A 168 2.44 8.38 11.04
CA ASP A 168 2.46 7.67 12.33
C ASP A 168 2.80 6.19 12.13
N PHE A 169 2.54 5.64 10.96
CA PHE A 169 2.89 4.28 10.60
C PHE A 169 3.08 4.12 9.09
N VAL A 170 4.08 3.32 8.68
CA VAL A 170 4.46 3.13 7.28
C VAL A 170 4.32 1.67 6.88
N PHE A 171 3.62 1.41 5.78
CA PHE A 171 3.47 0.10 5.18
C PHE A 171 4.30 -0.04 3.90
N LEU A 172 4.79 -1.26 3.66
CA LEU A 172 5.54 -1.62 2.48
C LEU A 172 4.84 -2.77 1.73
N GLY A 173 4.65 -2.62 0.44
CA GLY A 173 4.09 -3.68 -0.41
C GLY A 173 5.17 -4.46 -1.14
N ARG A 174 5.71 -3.89 -2.23
CA ARG A 174 6.63 -4.58 -3.16
C ARG A 174 7.89 -5.17 -2.54
N PRO A 175 8.57 -4.54 -1.59
CA PRO A 175 9.73 -5.18 -0.94
C PRO A 175 9.38 -6.51 -0.31
N PHE A 176 8.26 -6.58 0.43
CA PHE A 176 7.80 -7.83 1.04
C PHE A 176 7.28 -8.83 0.01
N LEU A 177 6.61 -8.35 -1.06
CA LEU A 177 6.17 -9.20 -2.15
C LEU A 177 7.36 -9.92 -2.82
N PHE A 178 8.43 -9.18 -3.13
CA PHE A 178 9.63 -9.76 -3.74
C PHE A 178 10.35 -10.73 -2.79
N ALA A 179 10.49 -10.38 -1.51
CA ALA A 179 11.07 -11.28 -0.52
C ALA A 179 10.24 -12.57 -0.37
N SER A 180 8.91 -12.46 -0.39
CA SER A 180 8.01 -13.62 -0.33
C SER A 180 8.11 -14.51 -1.57
N ALA A 181 8.26 -13.92 -2.76
CA ALA A 181 8.38 -14.64 -4.02
C ALA A 181 9.63 -15.57 -4.08
N LEU A 182 10.63 -15.32 -3.25
CA LEU A 182 11.80 -16.20 -3.09
C LEU A 182 11.48 -17.49 -2.30
N GLY A 183 10.27 -17.63 -1.75
CA GLY A 183 9.72 -18.86 -1.21
C GLY A 183 10.26 -19.31 0.15
N LYS A 184 11.08 -18.52 0.83
CA LYS A 184 11.64 -18.87 2.14
C LYS A 184 11.47 -17.71 3.14
N LYS A 185 11.10 -18.05 4.39
CA LYS A 185 10.93 -17.06 5.47
C LYS A 185 12.21 -16.27 5.77
N GLU A 186 13.37 -16.87 5.52
CA GLU A 186 14.69 -16.25 5.75
C GLU A 186 14.88 -14.97 4.92
N TYR A 187 14.29 -14.89 3.71
CA TYR A 187 14.34 -13.69 2.88
C TYR A 187 13.49 -12.54 3.45
N ILE A 188 12.35 -12.88 4.06
CA ILE A 188 11.53 -11.87 4.76
C ILE A 188 12.26 -11.34 6.00
N ILE A 189 12.86 -12.25 6.79
CA ILE A 189 13.67 -11.87 7.96
C ILE A 189 14.87 -11.02 7.53
N HIS A 190 15.53 -11.40 6.42
CA HIS A 190 16.64 -10.63 5.87
C HIS A 190 16.20 -9.22 5.47
N LEU A 191 15.07 -9.09 4.77
CA LEU A 191 14.51 -7.78 4.39
C LEU A 191 14.24 -6.91 5.62
N ILE A 192 13.60 -7.45 6.66
CA ILE A 192 13.32 -6.71 7.89
C ILE A 192 14.62 -6.20 8.53
N LYS A 193 15.64 -7.06 8.65
CA LYS A 193 16.95 -6.67 9.18
C LYS A 193 17.65 -5.63 8.32
N LEU A 194 17.53 -5.74 6.98
CA LEU A 194 18.10 -4.78 6.05
C LEU A 194 17.45 -3.41 6.21
N LEU A 195 16.11 -3.36 6.23
CA LEU A 195 15.36 -2.12 6.46
C LEU A 195 15.73 -1.47 7.80
N GLY A 196 15.82 -2.26 8.87
CA GLY A 196 16.26 -1.76 10.18
C GLY A 196 17.64 -1.12 10.13
N LYS A 197 18.63 -1.82 9.53
CA LYS A 197 19.98 -1.27 9.37
C LYS A 197 20.00 0.02 8.53
N GLN A 198 19.18 0.11 7.50
CA GLN A 198 19.07 1.33 6.68
C GLN A 198 18.46 2.48 7.50
N ILE A 199 17.44 2.21 8.33
CA ILE A 199 16.86 3.20 9.23
C ILE A 199 17.94 3.69 10.21
N ASP A 200 18.62 2.79 10.92
CA ASP A 200 19.66 3.12 11.88
C ASP A 200 20.78 3.96 11.26
N SER A 201 21.24 3.55 10.07
CA SER A 201 22.25 4.30 9.32
C SER A 201 21.77 5.69 8.93
N THR A 202 20.53 5.83 8.49
CA THR A 202 19.94 7.12 8.10
C THR A 202 19.79 8.03 9.31
N LEU A 203 19.30 7.52 10.43
CA LEU A 203 19.19 8.28 11.69
C LEU A 203 20.57 8.77 12.15
N ALA A 204 21.59 7.92 12.11
CA ALA A 204 22.96 8.30 12.47
C ALA A 204 23.50 9.42 11.56
N GLN A 205 23.26 9.36 10.23
CA GLN A 205 23.67 10.42 9.30
C GLN A 205 22.95 11.75 9.56
N LEU A 206 21.71 11.69 10.05
CA LEU A 206 20.91 12.86 10.42
C LEU A 206 21.21 13.38 11.83
N GLY A 207 22.07 12.70 12.61
CA GLY A 207 22.34 13.04 14.01
C GLY A 207 21.11 12.81 14.91
N LYS A 208 20.24 11.89 14.57
CA LYS A 208 19.04 11.52 15.33
C LYS A 208 19.23 10.19 16.03
N THR A 209 18.64 10.02 17.20
CA THR A 209 18.78 8.82 18.04
C THR A 209 17.59 7.88 17.94
N SER A 210 16.44 8.35 17.44
CA SER A 210 15.22 7.56 17.30
C SER A 210 14.33 8.12 16.20
N ILE A 211 13.38 7.31 15.72
CA ILE A 211 12.32 7.74 14.79
C ILE A 211 11.47 8.86 15.43
N ASP A 212 11.18 8.78 16.70
CA ASP A 212 10.37 9.77 17.42
C ASP A 212 11.03 11.16 17.50
N SER A 213 12.35 11.23 17.28
CA SER A 213 13.09 12.50 17.22
C SER A 213 13.10 13.15 15.84
N LEU A 214 12.46 12.51 14.86
CA LEU A 214 12.38 13.03 13.50
C LEU A 214 11.38 14.18 13.40
N THR A 215 11.78 15.22 12.71
CA THR A 215 11.00 16.41 12.43
C THR A 215 11.20 16.84 10.98
N ARG A 216 10.34 17.70 10.47
CA ARG A 216 10.39 18.16 9.07
C ARG A 216 11.67 18.89 8.67
N ASP A 217 12.44 19.37 9.65
CA ASP A 217 13.70 20.09 9.44
C ASP A 217 14.78 19.26 8.74
N VAL A 218 14.70 17.92 8.82
CA VAL A 218 15.64 17.03 8.10
C VAL A 218 15.33 16.86 6.62
N ILE A 219 14.20 17.38 6.13
CA ILE A 219 13.79 17.27 4.73
C ILE A 219 14.20 18.54 3.96
N PHE A 220 15.09 18.38 2.98
CA PHE A 220 15.48 19.47 2.09
C PHE A 220 14.29 19.96 1.24
N GLY A 221 14.18 21.26 1.03
CA GLY A 221 13.08 21.88 0.26
C GLY A 221 11.81 22.10 1.07
N ASN A 222 11.83 21.88 2.38
CA ASN A 222 10.80 22.42 3.26
C ASN A 222 10.95 23.96 3.31
N ASP A 223 9.83 24.71 3.39
CA ASP A 223 9.75 26.17 3.37
C ASP A 223 10.57 26.87 4.49
N THR A 224 11.17 26.09 5.39
CA THR A 224 12.08 26.55 6.44
C THR A 224 13.48 26.95 5.92
N TYR A 225 13.91 26.51 4.74
CA TYR A 225 15.10 27.00 4.08
C TYR A 225 14.74 28.19 3.19
N ASN A 226 14.39 29.32 3.80
CA ASN A 226 14.51 30.60 3.15
C ASN A 226 16.02 30.86 2.94
N TYR A 227 16.53 30.51 1.79
CA TYR A 227 17.77 31.10 1.30
C TYR A 227 17.50 32.60 1.14
N ARG A 228 17.67 33.35 2.20
CA ARG A 228 17.90 34.78 2.10
C ARG A 228 19.32 34.93 1.56
N GLY A 229 19.43 34.79 0.22
CA GLY A 229 20.59 35.31 -0.48
C GLY A 229 20.54 36.82 -0.30
N ASN A 230 21.52 37.34 0.44
CA ASN A 230 21.90 38.73 0.35
C ASN A 230 22.59 38.96 -1.00
#